data_2150d1d93bb5413e5ca6a81abbb5f4fc
#
_entry.id   2150d1d93bb5413e5ca6a81abbb5f4fc
#
_cell.length_a   1.000
_cell.length_b   1.000
_cell.length_c   1.000
_cell.angle_alpha   90.00
_cell.angle_beta   90.00
_cell.angle_gamma   90.00
#
_symmetry.space_group_name_H-M   'P 1'
#
loop_
_entity.id
_entity.type
_entity.pdbx_description
1 polymer ?
#
loop_
_entity_poly.entity_id
_entity_poly.type
_entity_poly.pdbx_seq_one_letter_code
_entity_poly.pdbx_strand_id
1 'polypeptide(L)'
;MEQMRKLPIGIQTFEKLREENYLYVDKTAMVYKIASNSTPYFLSRPRRFGKSLLISTFEAYFQGRKDLFHGLAIEKLETRWEEYPVLHLDLNARKYETAGDLVAMLNQYLEKWELKYGAEKQERSPEERFAYVIEQASVSYTHLTLPTICSV
;
A
#
# COMPACT_ATOMS: atom_id res chain seq x y z
N MET A 1 18.06 30.15 -8.86
CA MET A 1 18.39 29.64 -7.49
C MET A 1 17.70 28.35 -7.30
N GLU A 2 18.43 27.26 -7.17
CA GLU A 2 17.85 25.96 -6.81
C GLU A 2 17.33 26.05 -5.37
N GLN A 3 16.03 25.93 -5.20
CA GLN A 3 15.41 25.99 -3.88
C GLN A 3 15.82 24.73 -3.11
N MET A 4 16.65 24.87 -2.08
CA MET A 4 17.06 23.72 -1.24
C MET A 4 15.84 23.04 -0.66
N ARG A 5 15.63 21.78 -1.02
CA ARG A 5 14.54 20.96 -0.48
C ARG A 5 14.78 20.64 1.00
N LYS A 6 13.72 20.66 1.79
CA LYS A 6 13.79 20.33 3.21
C LYS A 6 14.03 18.83 3.41
N LEU A 7 14.77 18.47 4.47
CA LEU A 7 14.94 17.08 4.86
C LEU A 7 13.65 16.51 5.49
N PRO A 8 13.23 15.29 5.16
CA PRO A 8 12.00 14.70 5.65
C PRO A 8 12.16 14.13 7.07
N ILE A 9 12.22 14.98 8.08
CA ILE A 9 12.35 14.56 9.47
C ILE A 9 10.98 14.10 9.99
N GLY A 10 10.87 12.80 10.36
CA GLY A 10 9.64 12.22 10.91
C GLY A 10 8.52 11.94 9.90
N ILE A 11 8.75 12.16 8.59
CA ILE A 11 7.76 11.88 7.55
C ILE A 11 7.86 10.42 7.14
N GLN A 12 6.74 9.71 7.23
CA GLN A 12 6.63 8.28 6.95
C GLN A 12 5.78 7.95 5.72
N THR A 13 5.05 8.94 5.17
CA THR A 13 4.17 8.76 4.01
C THR A 13 4.79 9.40 2.78
N PHE A 14 4.76 8.66 1.66
CA PHE A 14 5.28 9.11 0.38
C PHE A 14 4.51 10.32 -0.17
N GLU A 15 3.18 10.30 -0.05
CA GLU A 15 2.30 11.37 -0.48
C GLU A 15 2.72 12.71 0.15
N LYS A 16 2.76 12.79 1.47
CA LYS A 16 3.16 14.01 2.18
C LYS A 16 4.57 14.48 1.79
N LEU A 17 5.50 13.52 1.60
CA LEU A 17 6.87 13.82 1.21
C LEU A 17 6.92 14.51 -0.16
N ARG A 18 6.08 14.07 -1.10
CA ARG A 18 6.02 14.62 -2.46
C ARG A 18 5.24 15.93 -2.54
N GLU A 19 4.09 16.00 -1.88
CA GLU A 19 3.24 17.21 -1.89
C GLU A 19 3.90 18.41 -1.24
N GLU A 20 4.61 18.20 -0.14
CA GLU A 20 5.34 19.26 0.57
C GLU A 20 6.77 19.48 0.03
N ASN A 21 7.13 18.84 -1.10
CA ASN A 21 8.42 18.97 -1.80
C ASN A 21 9.66 18.74 -0.93
N TYR A 22 9.61 17.70 -0.08
CA TYR A 22 10.79 17.27 0.67
C TYR A 22 11.83 16.56 -0.21
N LEU A 23 13.06 16.49 0.29
CA LEU A 23 14.10 15.71 -0.37
C LEU A 23 13.74 14.22 -0.34
N TYR A 24 13.67 13.61 -1.51
CA TYR A 24 13.42 12.18 -1.68
C TYR A 24 14.59 11.51 -2.39
N VAL A 25 15.15 10.46 -1.79
CA VAL A 25 16.15 9.62 -2.45
C VAL A 25 15.41 8.63 -3.34
N ASP A 26 15.46 8.85 -4.63
CA ASP A 26 14.69 8.09 -5.61
C ASP A 26 15.17 6.64 -5.73
N LYS A 27 14.31 5.72 -5.32
CA LYS A 27 14.45 4.26 -5.48
C LYS A 27 13.26 3.66 -6.23
N THR A 28 12.50 4.50 -6.95
CA THR A 28 11.26 4.07 -7.60
C THR A 28 11.47 3.11 -8.76
N ALA A 29 12.67 3.07 -9.37
CA ALA A 29 13.02 2.03 -10.33
C ALA A 29 12.97 0.62 -9.70
N MET A 30 13.34 0.50 -8.42
CA MET A 30 13.22 -0.77 -7.68
C MET A 30 11.76 -1.08 -7.35
N VAL A 31 10.96 -0.07 -7.02
CA VAL A 31 9.50 -0.21 -6.81
C VAL A 31 8.85 -0.79 -8.07
N TYR A 32 9.15 -0.23 -9.23
CA TYR A 32 8.67 -0.73 -10.53
C TYR A 32 9.07 -2.18 -10.77
N LYS A 33 10.36 -2.51 -10.56
CA LYS A 33 10.87 -3.88 -10.73
C LYS A 33 10.16 -4.89 -9.83
N ILE A 34 9.89 -4.53 -8.59
CA ILE A 34 9.18 -5.40 -7.63
C ILE A 34 7.71 -5.52 -8.05
N ALA A 35 7.04 -4.42 -8.38
CA ALA A 35 5.64 -4.39 -8.75
C ALA A 35 5.35 -5.14 -10.06
N SER A 36 6.31 -5.17 -10.99
CA SER A 36 6.18 -5.88 -12.28
C SER A 36 6.25 -7.41 -12.14
N ASN A 37 6.63 -7.93 -10.99
CA ASN A 37 6.68 -9.36 -10.73
C ASN A 37 5.48 -9.77 -9.88
N SER A 38 4.69 -10.74 -10.35
CA SER A 38 3.52 -11.28 -9.63
C SER A 38 3.92 -12.31 -8.56
N THR A 39 4.95 -12.01 -7.76
CA THR A 39 5.43 -12.89 -6.69
C THR A 39 5.31 -12.22 -5.34
N PRO A 40 5.00 -12.97 -4.27
CA PRO A 40 5.01 -12.44 -2.90
C PRO A 40 6.43 -12.00 -2.51
N TYR A 41 6.52 -10.83 -1.87
CA TYR A 41 7.79 -10.32 -1.36
C TYR A 41 7.74 -10.19 0.15
N PHE A 42 8.82 -10.61 0.79
CA PHE A 42 9.06 -10.41 2.21
C PHE A 42 10.17 -9.37 2.40
N LEU A 43 9.88 -8.31 3.15
CA LEU A 43 10.85 -7.26 3.47
C LEU A 43 11.14 -7.24 4.97
N SER A 44 12.33 -7.68 5.34
CA SER A 44 12.85 -7.54 6.71
C SER A 44 13.84 -6.38 6.77
N ARG A 45 13.55 -5.37 7.60
CA ARG A 45 14.44 -4.24 7.89
C ARG A 45 14.31 -3.81 9.33
N PRO A 46 15.39 -3.31 9.97
CA PRO A 46 15.31 -2.71 11.29
C PRO A 46 14.31 -1.55 11.36
N ARG A 47 13.90 -1.18 12.55
CA ARG A 47 13.05 0.02 12.76
C ARG A 47 13.76 1.26 12.20
N ARG A 48 12.98 2.23 11.68
CA ARG A 48 13.42 3.51 11.10
C ARG A 48 14.22 3.39 9.78
N PHE A 49 14.24 2.24 9.14
CA PHE A 49 14.86 2.04 7.81
C PHE A 49 13.87 2.18 6.64
N GLY A 50 12.85 3.01 6.80
CA GLY A 50 11.96 3.40 5.71
C GLY A 50 10.95 2.34 5.25
N LYS A 51 10.60 1.34 6.08
CA LYS A 51 9.57 0.35 5.74
C LYS A 51 8.23 1.01 5.44
N SER A 52 7.74 1.86 6.34
CA SER A 52 6.45 2.55 6.17
C SER A 52 6.45 3.47 4.95
N LEU A 53 7.56 4.17 4.69
CA LEU A 53 7.71 4.98 3.48
C LEU A 53 7.64 4.13 2.22
N LEU A 54 8.31 2.97 2.19
CA LEU A 54 8.27 2.07 1.04
C LEU A 54 6.86 1.52 0.81
N ILE A 55 6.15 1.10 1.85
CA ILE A 55 4.76 0.62 1.76
C ILE A 55 3.85 1.72 1.22
N SER A 56 3.94 2.95 1.74
CA SER A 56 3.15 4.08 1.22
C SER A 56 3.52 4.45 -0.22
N THR A 57 4.77 4.21 -0.65
CA THR A 57 5.17 4.38 -2.05
C THR A 57 4.49 3.34 -2.95
N PHE A 58 4.45 2.07 -2.54
CA PHE A 58 3.70 1.03 -3.26
C PHE A 58 2.21 1.32 -3.29
N GLU A 59 1.65 1.78 -2.18
CA GLU A 59 0.22 2.15 -2.12
C GLU A 59 -0.10 3.25 -3.12
N ALA A 60 0.67 4.33 -3.16
CA ALA A 60 0.51 5.40 -4.15
C ALA A 60 0.69 4.90 -5.60
N TYR A 61 1.65 4.00 -5.85
CA TYR A 61 1.88 3.42 -7.16
C TYR A 61 0.67 2.59 -7.62
N PHE A 62 0.18 1.68 -6.78
CA PHE A 62 -0.97 0.84 -7.12
C PHE A 62 -2.31 1.59 -7.13
N GLN A 63 -2.39 2.76 -6.52
CA GLN A 63 -3.54 3.69 -6.66
C GLN A 63 -3.47 4.54 -7.94
N GLY A 64 -2.48 4.33 -8.80
CA GLY A 64 -2.33 5.09 -10.05
C GLY A 64 -1.98 6.58 -9.85
N ARG A 65 -1.47 6.99 -8.66
CA ARG A 65 -1.14 8.38 -8.32
C ARG A 65 0.11 8.89 -9.08
N LYS A 66 0.03 8.94 -10.40
CA LYS A 66 1.10 9.42 -11.28
C LYS A 66 1.64 10.79 -10.88
N ASP A 67 0.78 11.67 -10.38
CA ASP A 67 1.10 13.01 -9.91
C ASP A 67 2.25 13.02 -8.89
N LEU A 68 2.29 12.05 -7.98
CA LEU A 68 3.30 11.93 -6.94
C LEU A 68 4.66 11.45 -7.46
N PHE A 69 4.68 10.80 -8.62
CA PHE A 69 5.89 10.23 -9.20
C PHE A 69 6.56 11.11 -10.26
N HIS A 70 6.05 12.31 -10.48
CA HIS A 70 6.61 13.26 -11.43
C HIS A 70 8.09 13.57 -11.14
N GLY A 71 8.93 13.42 -12.16
CA GLY A 71 10.38 13.64 -12.06
C GLY A 71 11.16 12.49 -11.41
N LEU A 72 10.52 11.34 -11.11
CA LEU A 72 11.18 10.16 -10.57
C LEU A 72 11.44 9.11 -11.66
N ALA A 73 12.36 8.18 -11.39
CA ALA A 73 12.79 7.16 -12.36
C ALA A 73 11.64 6.30 -12.89
N ILE A 74 10.66 5.98 -12.05
CA ILE A 74 9.50 5.17 -12.42
C ILE A 74 8.61 5.83 -13.48
N GLU A 75 8.58 7.15 -13.56
CA GLU A 75 7.77 7.87 -14.55
C GLU A 75 8.15 7.51 -15.99
N LYS A 76 9.44 7.17 -16.20
CA LYS A 76 9.96 6.75 -17.50
C LYS A 76 9.79 5.25 -17.77
N LEU A 77 9.57 4.46 -16.74
CA LEU A 77 9.45 3.01 -16.81
C LEU A 77 7.99 2.56 -16.91
N GLU A 78 7.11 3.26 -16.19
CA GLU A 78 5.69 2.95 -16.16
C GLU A 78 4.92 3.79 -17.18
N THR A 79 4.20 3.13 -18.07
CA THR A 79 3.44 3.80 -19.14
C THR A 79 1.94 3.75 -18.91
N ARG A 80 1.44 2.74 -18.20
CA ARG A 80 -0.01 2.47 -18.08
C ARG A 80 -0.64 3.15 -16.88
N TRP A 81 0.04 3.21 -15.72
CA TRP A 81 -0.47 3.79 -14.48
C TRP A 81 -1.88 3.27 -14.13
N GLU A 82 -2.03 1.95 -14.21
CA GLU A 82 -3.30 1.31 -13.89
C GLU A 82 -3.58 1.38 -12.38
N GLU A 83 -4.86 1.57 -12.04
CA GLU A 83 -5.29 1.55 -10.64
C GLU A 83 -5.60 0.13 -10.21
N TYR A 84 -5.10 -0.25 -9.05
CA TYR A 84 -5.29 -1.56 -8.43
C TYR A 84 -5.96 -1.43 -7.06
N PRO A 85 -6.81 -2.39 -6.65
CA PRO A 85 -7.30 -2.40 -5.28
C PRO A 85 -6.16 -2.65 -4.30
N VAL A 86 -6.00 -1.78 -3.33
CA VAL A 86 -4.97 -1.90 -2.28
C VAL A 86 -5.64 -2.24 -0.96
N LEU A 87 -5.27 -3.40 -0.39
CA LEU A 87 -5.67 -3.85 0.93
C LEU A 87 -4.46 -3.70 1.87
N HIS A 88 -4.34 -2.52 2.49
CA HIS A 88 -3.25 -2.24 3.42
C HIS A 88 -3.64 -2.65 4.84
N LEU A 89 -2.94 -3.64 5.39
CA LEU A 89 -3.12 -4.16 6.74
C LEU A 89 -1.92 -3.77 7.61
N ASP A 90 -2.13 -2.87 8.57
CA ASP A 90 -1.12 -2.50 9.56
C ASP A 90 -1.41 -3.19 10.90
N LEU A 91 -0.61 -4.20 11.24
CA LEU A 91 -0.72 -4.95 12.48
C LEU A 91 -0.12 -4.21 13.68
N ASN A 92 0.61 -3.12 13.48
CA ASN A 92 1.20 -2.33 14.56
C ASN A 92 0.27 -1.23 15.11
N ALA A 93 -0.93 -1.09 14.55
CA ALA A 93 -1.88 -0.02 14.92
C ALA A 93 -2.34 -0.10 16.38
N ARG A 94 -2.27 -1.27 17.03
CA ARG A 94 -2.68 -1.51 18.42
C ARG A 94 -1.77 -2.51 19.13
N LYS A 95 -1.81 -2.48 20.48
CA LYS A 95 -1.29 -3.59 21.28
C LYS A 95 -2.33 -4.69 21.34
N TYR A 96 -1.89 -5.92 21.16
CA TYR A 96 -2.72 -7.13 21.25
C TYR A 96 -2.35 -7.85 22.53
N GLU A 97 -3.30 -7.99 23.43
CA GLU A 97 -3.13 -8.76 24.67
C GLU A 97 -3.74 -10.15 24.54
N THR A 98 -4.74 -10.28 23.67
CA THR A 98 -5.44 -11.52 23.41
C THR A 98 -5.63 -11.78 21.92
N ALA A 99 -5.87 -13.04 21.55
CA ALA A 99 -6.25 -13.40 20.18
C ALA A 99 -7.54 -12.69 19.73
N GLY A 100 -8.45 -12.41 20.66
CA GLY A 100 -9.68 -11.66 20.41
C GLY A 100 -9.45 -10.24 19.94
N ASP A 101 -8.41 -9.57 20.43
CA ASP A 101 -8.06 -8.20 20.01
C ASP A 101 -7.61 -8.18 18.54
N LEU A 102 -6.87 -9.20 18.11
CA LEU A 102 -6.45 -9.36 16.71
C LEU A 102 -7.67 -9.57 15.81
N VAL A 103 -8.59 -10.45 16.19
CA VAL A 103 -9.82 -10.70 15.44
C VAL A 103 -10.68 -9.45 15.35
N ALA A 104 -10.82 -8.68 16.43
CA ALA A 104 -11.56 -7.43 16.44
C ALA A 104 -10.95 -6.39 15.49
N MET A 105 -9.61 -6.31 15.43
CA MET A 105 -8.92 -5.41 14.51
C MET A 105 -9.10 -5.85 13.05
N LEU A 106 -8.96 -7.15 12.76
CA LEU A 106 -9.20 -7.69 11.42
C LEU A 106 -10.62 -7.39 10.95
N ASN A 107 -11.61 -7.54 11.82
CA ASN A 107 -12.99 -7.19 11.51
C ASN A 107 -13.16 -5.70 11.17
N GLN A 108 -12.46 -4.79 11.84
CA GLN A 108 -12.50 -3.36 11.50
C GLN A 108 -11.91 -3.07 10.11
N TYR A 109 -10.81 -3.75 9.73
CA TYR A 109 -10.27 -3.62 8.38
C TYR A 109 -11.22 -4.19 7.34
N LEU A 110 -11.80 -5.37 7.61
CA LEU A 110 -12.78 -5.99 6.73
C LEU A 110 -13.99 -5.08 6.49
N GLU A 111 -14.56 -4.47 7.54
CA GLU A 111 -15.67 -3.53 7.40
C GLU A 111 -15.33 -2.34 6.51
N LYS A 112 -14.12 -1.78 6.64
CA LYS A 112 -13.66 -0.68 5.78
C LYS A 112 -13.54 -1.11 4.31
N TRP A 113 -13.00 -2.30 4.06
CA TRP A 113 -12.82 -2.81 2.71
C TRP A 113 -14.14 -3.24 2.07
N GLU A 114 -15.04 -3.85 2.84
CA GLU A 114 -16.41 -4.16 2.41
C GLU A 114 -17.16 -2.90 1.97
N LEU A 115 -17.07 -1.82 2.74
CA LEU A 115 -17.64 -0.52 2.36
C LEU A 115 -17.00 0.06 1.10
N LYS A 116 -15.69 -0.08 0.96
CA LYS A 116 -14.94 0.47 -0.18
C LYS A 116 -15.21 -0.27 -1.48
N TYR A 117 -15.32 -1.59 -1.43
CA TYR A 117 -15.45 -2.44 -2.61
C TYR A 117 -16.86 -2.99 -2.84
N GLY A 118 -17.85 -2.52 -2.06
CA GLY A 118 -19.25 -2.88 -2.23
C GLY A 118 -19.60 -4.31 -1.84
N ALA A 119 -18.80 -4.92 -0.97
CA ALA A 119 -19.08 -6.25 -0.44
C ALA A 119 -20.19 -6.16 0.63
N GLU A 120 -21.26 -6.95 0.48
CA GLU A 120 -22.31 -7.01 1.50
C GLU A 120 -21.81 -7.68 2.76
N LYS A 121 -22.12 -7.06 3.92
CA LYS A 121 -21.81 -7.63 5.23
C LYS A 121 -22.68 -8.87 5.43
N GLN A 122 -22.09 -10.05 5.28
CA GLN A 122 -22.72 -11.33 5.58
C GLN A 122 -22.16 -11.88 6.90
N GLU A 123 -22.96 -12.68 7.61
CA GLU A 123 -22.52 -13.43 8.79
C GLU A 123 -21.59 -14.57 8.34
N ARG A 124 -20.33 -14.24 8.13
CA ARG A 124 -19.27 -15.18 7.73
C ARG A 124 -18.08 -15.06 8.67
N SER A 125 -17.24 -16.09 8.68
CA SER A 125 -15.95 -16.01 9.39
C SER A 125 -15.05 -14.91 8.81
N PRO A 126 -14.10 -14.36 9.57
CA PRO A 126 -13.18 -13.34 9.06
C PRO A 126 -12.42 -13.79 7.81
N GLU A 127 -12.07 -15.07 7.70
CA GLU A 127 -11.38 -15.65 6.55
C GLU A 127 -12.25 -15.63 5.29
N GLU A 128 -13.52 -16.03 5.42
CA GLU A 128 -14.50 -16.02 4.32
C GLU A 128 -14.82 -14.58 3.88
N ARG A 129 -14.95 -13.66 4.83
CA ARG A 129 -15.13 -12.23 4.53
C ARG A 129 -13.95 -11.67 3.76
N PHE A 130 -12.72 -12.01 4.17
CA PHE A 130 -11.51 -11.56 3.48
C PHE A 130 -11.44 -12.10 2.05
N ALA A 131 -11.71 -13.39 1.84
CA ALA A 131 -11.78 -13.98 0.52
C ALA A 131 -12.83 -13.28 -0.37
N TYR A 132 -14.00 -12.99 0.18
CA TYR A 132 -15.08 -12.30 -0.53
C TYR A 132 -14.70 -10.85 -0.90
N VAL A 133 -14.04 -10.12 0.00
CA VAL A 133 -13.53 -8.76 -0.31
C VAL A 133 -12.52 -8.79 -1.46
N ILE A 134 -11.61 -9.78 -1.47
CA ILE A 134 -10.65 -9.95 -2.58
C ILE A 134 -11.39 -10.24 -3.88
N GLU A 135 -12.38 -11.10 -3.88
CA GLU A 135 -13.18 -11.42 -5.05
C GLU A 135 -13.92 -10.18 -5.58
N GLN A 136 -14.62 -9.43 -4.73
CA GLN A 136 -15.31 -8.20 -5.12
C GLN A 136 -14.35 -7.12 -5.62
N ALA A 137 -13.20 -6.95 -4.99
CA ALA A 137 -12.16 -6.05 -5.45
C ALA A 137 -11.63 -6.46 -6.84
N SER A 138 -11.50 -7.77 -7.13
CA SER A 138 -11.04 -8.26 -8.42
C SER A 138 -12.06 -8.07 -9.54
N VAL A 139 -13.36 -8.20 -9.24
CA VAL A 139 -14.46 -7.97 -10.20
C VAL A 139 -14.53 -6.50 -10.62
N SER A 140 -14.24 -5.58 -9.71
CA SER A 140 -14.20 -4.15 -10.01
C SER A 140 -13.06 -3.76 -10.96
N TYR A 141 -12.06 -4.63 -11.10
CA TYR A 141 -10.85 -4.43 -11.90
C TYR A 141 -10.58 -5.66 -12.78
N THR A 142 -11.19 -5.71 -13.95
CA THR A 142 -11.34 -6.89 -14.82
C THR A 142 -10.05 -7.52 -15.38
N HIS A 143 -8.84 -7.15 -14.94
CA HIS A 143 -7.56 -7.62 -15.51
C HIS A 143 -6.45 -7.95 -14.49
N LEU A 144 -6.78 -8.38 -13.24
CA LEU A 144 -5.77 -8.40 -12.19
C LEU A 144 -5.34 -9.79 -11.72
N THR A 145 -4.05 -10.09 -11.95
CA THR A 145 -3.24 -10.87 -11.02
C THR A 145 -2.78 -9.92 -9.91
N LEU A 146 -3.30 -10.08 -8.71
CA LEU A 146 -2.98 -9.20 -7.57
C LEU A 146 -1.56 -9.45 -7.07
N PRO A 147 -0.64 -8.47 -7.13
CA PRO A 147 0.63 -8.58 -6.43
C PRO A 147 0.40 -8.49 -4.92
N THR A 148 0.93 -9.45 -4.17
CA THR A 148 0.85 -9.47 -2.71
C THR A 148 2.18 -9.05 -2.11
N ILE A 149 2.18 -8.00 -1.29
CA ILE A 149 3.36 -7.54 -0.55
C ILE A 149 3.05 -7.67 0.94
N CYS A 150 3.82 -8.52 1.64
CA CYS A 150 3.80 -8.63 3.09
C CYS A 150 5.02 -7.95 3.69
N SER A 151 4.81 -7.07 4.68
CA SER A 151 5.87 -6.53 5.54
C SER A 151 5.62 -6.92 7.00
N VAL A 152 6.63 -7.37 7.68
CA VAL A 152 6.63 -7.67 9.12
C VAL A 152 7.55 -6.70 9.85
#